data_300ca84528af1f2e804e41735910ad9d
#
_entry.id   300ca84528af1f2e804e41735910ad9d
#
_cell.length_a   1.000
_cell.length_b   1.000
_cell.length_c   1.000
_cell.angle_alpha   90.00
_cell.angle_beta   90.00
_cell.angle_gamma   90.00
#
_symmetry.space_group_name_H-M   'P 1'
#
loop_
_entity.id
_entity.type
_entity.pdbx_description
1 polymer ?
#
loop_
_entity_poly.entity_id
_entity_poly.type
_entity_poly.pdbx_seq_one_letter_code
_entity_poly.pdbx_strand_id
1 'polypeptide(L)'
;MQSQSSASASIDFRRLFDAVPHPLLVLDLDLRVVEANPAYCAILSRHREALLRREAFGLFPDNPDEPAANGAKAVRTSMQVARDTGQTQVMPLQRYDVEDPATGIFNERYWSIVNVPVLDDQGATVLLLNRVEDVTAYVLDRMGDRHGRGEVEDWKQRVEQAEADVYARARDLQAAWAVEADVSRRVGALAGVAVELSSAQTVEEITGLVVERGLASLGADGGAVAVVGVDDVLQHLTITESLGEQTVTAYAELPLHGPLPACVAAATGDRVLLTDRAASLAFGPEMAAVMADTGCQAFASLPLRGSGRILGSLTVAWAGPHSFPAREVEILDAFAAHCAHGIERITARQVERAAAAATTRMAETLQMSLLTDPVQPDHLQVAVRYRPAAHDAKVGGDWYDAFLTAGDELSLVIGDVAGHDRTAVAAMGQLRNLLRGISYTLNKPPAAILTALDTAMVHFAVGSLATAIIAQVEQTVVDKVFKRCRVRWSNAGHPPPLLLHPDGAAELLVTDPELLLGVCTGQARVDHVAHLPVGSTLVLYTDGLIERRGENLDDGFARLISASETVIQDDLEGFCDALISRMGDDGDDDIALLALRAHDPGQPRPPEAGPERLR
;
A
#
# COMPACT_ATOMS: atom_id res chain seq x y z
N MET A 1 22.70 -14.16 3.37
CA MET A 1 23.10 -12.75 3.27
C MET A 1 22.71 -12.10 4.58
N GLN A 2 23.70 -11.69 5.35
CA GLN A 2 23.57 -11.22 6.72
C GLN A 2 22.94 -9.83 6.76
N SER A 3 21.86 -9.69 7.51
CA SER A 3 21.25 -8.42 7.89
C SER A 3 22.19 -7.69 8.87
N GLN A 4 22.79 -6.60 8.44
CA GLN A 4 23.43 -5.65 9.36
C GLN A 4 22.34 -4.82 10.03
N SER A 5 22.04 -5.16 11.28
CA SER A 5 21.30 -4.33 12.22
C SER A 5 22.19 -3.13 12.57
N SER A 6 21.80 -1.92 12.14
CA SER A 6 22.40 -0.67 12.65
C SER A 6 21.92 -0.48 14.09
N ALA A 7 22.75 -0.88 15.04
CA ALA A 7 22.57 -0.52 16.44
C ALA A 7 22.69 1.00 16.57
N SER A 8 21.59 1.69 16.90
CA SER A 8 21.58 3.04 17.44
C SER A 8 22.45 3.02 18.70
N ALA A 9 23.68 3.52 18.63
CA ALA A 9 24.54 3.66 19.77
C ALA A 9 23.88 4.67 20.73
N SER A 10 23.36 4.18 21.85
CA SER A 10 22.90 5.06 22.93
C SER A 10 24.09 5.91 23.37
N ILE A 11 23.96 7.25 23.28
CA ILE A 11 24.99 8.18 23.70
C ILE A 11 25.18 8.01 25.20
N ASP A 12 26.37 7.58 25.63
CA ASP A 12 26.75 7.53 27.05
C ASP A 12 27.12 8.93 27.53
N PHE A 13 26.11 9.64 28.03
CA PHE A 13 26.29 11.01 28.55
C PHE A 13 27.31 11.09 29.68
N ARG A 14 27.50 10.02 30.45
CA ARG A 14 28.51 10.00 31.50
C ARG A 14 29.91 10.01 30.91
N ARG A 15 30.19 9.22 29.91
CA ARG A 15 31.48 9.23 29.22
C ARG A 15 31.77 10.58 28.55
N LEU A 16 30.72 11.21 28.00
CA LEU A 16 30.84 12.55 27.45
C LEU A 16 31.23 13.57 28.54
N PHE A 17 30.53 13.57 29.67
CA PHE A 17 30.81 14.46 30.81
C PHE A 17 32.23 14.24 31.37
N ASP A 18 32.66 13.00 31.49
CA ASP A 18 34.00 12.65 31.98
C ASP A 18 35.12 13.02 30.99
N ALA A 19 34.82 13.05 29.68
CA ALA A 19 35.78 13.40 28.63
C ALA A 19 35.95 14.90 28.41
N VAL A 20 35.09 15.76 29.01
CA VAL A 20 35.21 17.21 28.89
C VAL A 20 36.45 17.70 29.61
N PRO A 21 37.40 18.39 28.93
CA PRO A 21 38.66 18.84 29.57
C PRO A 21 38.51 20.01 30.54
N HIS A 22 37.34 20.69 30.50
CA HIS A 22 37.06 21.80 31.40
C HIS A 22 36.43 21.28 32.70
N PRO A 23 36.80 21.84 33.86
CA PRO A 23 36.22 21.50 35.16
C PRO A 23 34.73 21.80 35.20
N LEU A 24 33.91 20.75 35.40
CA LEU A 24 32.46 20.80 35.47
C LEU A 24 31.95 20.18 36.77
N LEU A 25 31.05 20.90 37.45
CA LEU A 25 30.34 20.46 38.63
C LEU A 25 28.84 20.56 38.40
N VAL A 26 28.10 19.49 38.69
CA VAL A 26 26.63 19.47 38.63
C VAL A 26 26.08 19.56 40.05
N LEU A 27 25.14 20.46 40.27
CA LEU A 27 24.50 20.72 41.55
C LEU A 27 22.99 20.52 41.42
N ASP A 28 22.36 20.09 42.53
CA ASP A 28 20.92 20.16 42.70
C ASP A 28 20.45 21.59 43.05
N LEU A 29 19.14 21.78 43.23
CA LEU A 29 18.55 23.07 43.55
C LEU A 29 18.88 23.56 44.95
N ASP A 30 19.33 22.66 45.83
CA ASP A 30 19.85 22.96 47.18
C ASP A 30 21.35 23.20 47.19
N LEU A 31 21.96 23.33 46.01
CA LEU A 31 23.40 23.53 45.78
C LEU A 31 24.27 22.39 46.35
N ARG A 32 23.74 21.16 46.37
CA ARG A 32 24.51 19.97 46.72
C ARG A 32 25.10 19.34 45.46
N VAL A 33 26.30 18.81 45.62
CA VAL A 33 27.01 18.18 44.49
C VAL A 33 26.34 16.89 44.09
N VAL A 34 25.82 16.84 42.86
CA VAL A 34 25.26 15.66 42.20
C VAL A 34 26.34 14.91 41.45
N GLU A 35 27.23 15.67 40.73
CA GLU A 35 28.27 15.06 39.90
C GLU A 35 29.46 16.04 39.73
N ALA A 36 30.65 15.47 39.54
CA ALA A 36 31.86 16.20 39.22
C ALA A 36 32.68 15.43 38.19
N ASN A 37 33.17 16.09 37.15
CA ASN A 37 34.02 15.44 36.16
C ASN A 37 35.49 15.32 36.64
N PRO A 38 36.31 14.47 35.98
CA PRO A 38 37.72 14.29 36.36
C PRO A 38 38.52 15.58 36.37
N ALA A 39 38.24 16.53 35.46
CA ALA A 39 38.91 17.82 35.40
C ALA A 39 38.60 18.67 36.64
N TYR A 40 37.37 18.66 37.16
CA TYR A 40 36.99 19.35 38.38
C TYR A 40 37.67 18.75 39.64
N CYS A 41 37.72 17.41 39.68
CA CYS A 41 38.39 16.69 40.76
C CYS A 41 39.91 17.00 40.79
N ALA A 42 40.54 17.08 39.62
CA ALA A 42 41.97 17.39 39.49
C ALA A 42 42.31 18.79 39.97
N ILE A 43 41.52 19.83 39.66
CA ILE A 43 41.78 21.21 40.03
C ILE A 43 41.70 21.44 41.56
N LEU A 44 40.87 20.59 42.23
CA LEU A 44 40.69 20.65 43.69
C LEU A 44 41.58 19.65 44.44
N SER A 45 42.31 18.80 43.73
CA SER A 45 43.07 17.69 44.33
C SER A 45 42.22 16.81 45.26
N ARG A 46 40.97 16.59 44.91
CA ARG A 46 40.00 15.80 45.70
C ARG A 46 39.39 14.68 44.87
N HIS A 47 39.18 13.51 45.50
CA HIS A 47 38.47 12.41 44.89
C HIS A 47 36.97 12.73 44.75
N ARG A 48 36.36 12.27 43.69
CA ARG A 48 34.94 12.48 43.35
C ARG A 48 34.00 12.10 44.51
N GLU A 49 34.24 10.97 45.18
CA GLU A 49 33.43 10.47 46.29
C GLU A 49 33.42 11.42 47.50
N ALA A 50 34.48 12.22 47.66
CA ALA A 50 34.57 13.21 48.72
C ALA A 50 33.72 14.47 48.46
N LEU A 51 33.28 14.67 47.21
CA LEU A 51 32.51 15.83 46.79
C LEU A 51 31.00 15.50 46.77
N LEU A 52 30.62 14.32 46.36
CA LEU A 52 29.23 13.96 46.14
C LEU A 52 28.32 14.11 47.36
N ARG A 53 27.10 14.63 47.15
CA ARG A 53 26.03 14.85 48.14
C ARG A 53 26.36 15.88 49.22
N ARG A 54 27.52 16.56 49.16
CA ARG A 54 27.86 17.64 50.09
C ARG A 54 27.37 18.98 49.53
N GLU A 55 27.09 19.90 50.42
CA GLU A 55 26.83 21.29 50.05
C GLU A 55 28.11 21.93 49.47
N ALA A 56 27.99 22.54 48.29
CA ALA A 56 29.14 23.04 47.54
C ALA A 56 30.00 24.02 48.39
N PHE A 57 29.38 24.94 49.10
CA PHE A 57 30.07 25.97 49.88
C PHE A 57 30.62 25.49 51.23
N GLY A 58 30.21 24.32 51.70
CA GLY A 58 30.84 23.62 52.80
C GLY A 58 32.13 22.91 52.42
N LEU A 59 32.34 22.68 51.11
CA LEU A 59 33.58 22.11 50.57
C LEU A 59 34.67 23.15 50.30
N PHE A 60 34.28 24.43 50.20
CA PHE A 60 35.14 25.54 49.86
C PHE A 60 35.01 26.64 50.93
N PRO A 61 35.70 26.51 52.04
CA PRO A 61 35.72 27.58 53.07
C PRO A 61 36.46 28.81 52.57
N ASP A 62 35.94 30.00 52.94
CA ASP A 62 36.64 31.24 52.67
C ASP A 62 37.96 31.30 53.48
N ASN A 63 38.97 31.97 52.92
CA ASN A 63 40.23 32.16 53.58
C ASN A 63 40.05 33.09 54.83
N PRO A 64 40.30 32.62 56.07
CA PRO A 64 40.07 33.41 57.28
C PRO A 64 41.05 34.55 57.42
N ASP A 65 42.24 34.44 56.82
CA ASP A 65 43.32 35.45 56.95
C ASP A 65 43.20 36.58 55.90
N GLU A 66 42.31 36.37 54.83
CA GLU A 66 42.14 37.33 53.75
C GLU A 66 40.67 37.58 53.48
N PRO A 67 39.96 38.40 54.24
CA PRO A 67 38.52 38.66 54.06
C PRO A 67 38.12 39.24 52.69
N ALA A 68 39.07 39.80 51.95
CA ALA A 68 38.85 40.33 50.61
C ALA A 68 38.79 39.24 49.56
N ALA A 69 39.21 38.00 49.84
CA ALA A 69 39.20 36.85 48.98
C ALA A 69 37.91 35.99 49.16
N ASN A 70 36.79 36.62 49.50
CA ASN A 70 35.53 35.92 49.84
C ASN A 70 34.62 35.69 48.60
N GLY A 71 35.15 35.07 47.58
CA GLY A 71 34.39 34.75 46.34
C GLY A 71 33.17 33.83 46.56
N ALA A 72 33.13 33.04 47.64
CA ALA A 72 32.07 32.09 47.92
C ALA A 72 30.67 32.74 47.96
N LYS A 73 30.53 33.91 48.56
CA LYS A 73 29.24 34.63 48.61
C LYS A 73 28.78 35.09 47.23
N ALA A 74 29.68 35.59 46.40
CA ALA A 74 29.38 36.04 45.06
C ALA A 74 28.98 34.87 44.16
N VAL A 75 29.70 33.74 44.26
CA VAL A 75 29.39 32.51 43.51
C VAL A 75 28.04 31.93 43.93
N ARG A 76 27.74 31.87 45.23
CA ARG A 76 26.45 31.44 45.78
C ARG A 76 25.30 32.30 45.21
N THR A 77 25.43 33.62 45.24
CA THR A 77 24.43 34.54 44.70
C THR A 77 24.22 34.31 43.20
N SER A 78 25.28 34.16 42.44
CA SER A 78 25.21 33.88 41.00
C SER A 78 24.49 32.55 40.69
N MET A 79 24.78 31.49 41.45
CA MET A 79 24.10 30.20 41.32
C MET A 79 22.59 30.30 41.64
N GLN A 80 22.23 31.05 42.69
CA GLN A 80 20.82 31.29 43.04
C GLN A 80 20.08 32.06 41.95
N VAL A 81 20.71 33.10 41.40
CA VAL A 81 20.12 33.84 40.27
C VAL A 81 19.95 32.95 39.06
N ALA A 82 20.94 32.14 38.72
CA ALA A 82 20.82 31.17 37.60
C ALA A 82 19.65 30.20 37.82
N ARG A 83 19.52 29.63 39.02
CA ARG A 83 18.42 28.73 39.41
C ARG A 83 17.05 29.38 39.29
N ASP A 84 16.92 30.60 39.85
CA ASP A 84 15.63 31.27 40.01
C ASP A 84 15.15 31.93 38.71
N THR A 85 16.07 32.32 37.83
CA THR A 85 15.74 32.96 36.54
C THR A 85 15.74 32.01 35.35
N GLY A 86 16.33 30.82 35.47
CA GLY A 86 16.53 29.92 34.33
C GLY A 86 17.52 30.47 33.29
N GLN A 87 18.34 31.47 33.66
CA GLN A 87 19.29 32.09 32.76
C GLN A 87 20.74 31.85 33.21
N THR A 88 21.61 31.60 32.24
CA THR A 88 23.04 31.44 32.48
C THR A 88 23.65 32.72 33.12
N GLN A 89 24.46 32.53 34.15
CA GLN A 89 25.19 33.59 34.83
C GLN A 89 26.69 33.45 34.58
N VAL A 90 27.30 34.47 34.00
CA VAL A 90 28.76 34.59 33.87
C VAL A 90 29.23 35.54 34.92
N MET A 91 30.20 35.12 35.69
CA MET A 91 30.74 35.95 36.76
C MET A 91 31.99 36.70 36.29
N PRO A 92 32.17 37.94 36.74
CA PRO A 92 33.48 38.60 36.63
C PRO A 92 34.59 37.76 37.29
N LEU A 93 35.84 38.03 36.92
CA LEU A 93 36.99 37.36 37.52
C LEU A 93 36.88 37.37 39.04
N GLN A 94 36.92 36.20 39.66
CA GLN A 94 36.79 36.04 41.11
C GLN A 94 38.13 35.63 41.69
N ARG A 95 38.61 36.38 42.69
CA ARG A 95 39.68 35.88 43.57
C ARG A 95 38.99 34.98 44.60
N TYR A 96 39.43 33.75 44.67
CA TYR A 96 38.99 32.79 45.67
C TYR A 96 40.13 31.84 46.00
N ASP A 97 40.70 32.01 47.23
CA ASP A 97 41.82 31.23 47.65
C ASP A 97 41.43 29.82 48.04
N VAL A 98 42.16 28.81 47.60
CA VAL A 98 41.88 27.42 47.85
C VAL A 98 42.81 26.82 48.86
N GLU A 99 42.25 26.22 49.94
CA GLU A 99 42.99 25.49 50.95
C GLU A 99 43.63 24.24 50.37
N ASP A 100 44.91 24.05 50.50
CA ASP A 100 45.63 22.83 50.24
C ASP A 100 45.27 21.78 51.33
N PRO A 101 44.61 20.68 51.03
CA PRO A 101 44.19 19.70 52.05
C PRO A 101 45.33 19.02 52.79
N ALA A 102 46.56 19.04 52.27
CA ALA A 102 47.70 18.41 52.87
C ALA A 102 48.44 19.33 53.85
N THR A 103 48.41 20.64 53.61
CA THR A 103 49.20 21.64 54.37
C THR A 103 48.33 22.59 55.20
N GLY A 104 47.01 22.70 54.89
CA GLY A 104 46.13 23.70 55.49
C GLY A 104 46.38 25.12 55.05
N ILE A 105 47.28 25.37 54.09
CA ILE A 105 47.65 26.69 53.60
C ILE A 105 46.70 27.10 52.44
N PHE A 106 46.20 28.34 52.54
CA PHE A 106 45.38 28.90 51.44
C PHE A 106 46.29 29.44 50.34
N ASN A 107 46.06 28.95 49.08
CA ASN A 107 46.78 29.42 47.93
C ASN A 107 45.92 30.43 47.16
N GLU A 108 46.48 31.56 46.81
CA GLU A 108 45.83 32.59 46.00
C GLU A 108 45.47 32.03 44.63
N ARG A 109 44.18 32.12 44.29
CA ARG A 109 43.66 31.66 43.03
C ARG A 109 42.66 32.64 42.41
N TYR A 110 42.68 32.71 41.09
CA TYR A 110 41.78 33.52 40.30
C TYR A 110 40.96 32.62 39.38
N TRP A 111 39.64 32.82 39.37
CA TRP A 111 38.69 31.95 38.72
C TRP A 111 37.82 32.69 37.74
N SER A 112 37.62 32.11 36.52
CA SER A 112 36.52 32.41 35.62
C SER A 112 35.42 31.40 35.88
N ILE A 113 34.20 31.86 36.16
CA ILE A 113 33.07 31.00 36.59
C ILE A 113 31.84 31.27 35.76
N VAL A 114 31.21 30.18 35.30
CA VAL A 114 29.94 30.24 34.60
C VAL A 114 28.96 29.24 35.24
N ASN A 115 27.76 29.73 35.59
CA ASN A 115 26.69 28.95 36.17
C ASN A 115 25.55 28.80 35.13
N VAL A 116 25.28 27.58 34.69
CA VAL A 116 24.31 27.27 33.66
C VAL A 116 23.13 26.47 34.25
N PRO A 117 21.88 26.95 34.19
CA PRO A 117 20.72 26.16 34.60
C PRO A 117 20.42 25.09 33.57
N VAL A 118 20.14 23.89 34.03
CA VAL A 118 19.62 22.79 33.21
C VAL A 118 18.11 22.79 33.39
N LEU A 119 17.37 22.96 32.29
CA LEU A 119 15.93 23.09 32.30
C LEU A 119 15.28 21.76 31.91
N ASP A 120 14.07 21.49 32.43
CA ASP A 120 13.20 20.42 31.97
C ASP A 120 12.43 20.84 30.72
N ASP A 121 11.58 19.91 30.21
CA ASP A 121 10.74 20.14 29.03
C ASP A 121 9.68 21.26 29.21
N GLN A 122 9.45 21.70 30.48
CA GLN A 122 8.51 22.77 30.82
C GLN A 122 9.23 24.12 31.07
N GLY A 123 10.58 24.13 30.96
CA GLY A 123 11.39 25.32 31.17
C GLY A 123 11.73 25.60 32.63
N ALA A 124 11.45 24.68 33.55
CA ALA A 124 11.85 24.80 34.96
C ALA A 124 13.27 24.31 35.20
N THR A 125 14.05 25.01 36.04
CA THR A 125 15.41 24.58 36.40
C THR A 125 15.36 23.31 37.25
N VAL A 126 16.06 22.26 36.81
CA VAL A 126 16.14 20.97 37.53
C VAL A 126 17.52 20.70 38.10
N LEU A 127 18.58 21.22 37.49
CA LEU A 127 19.97 21.14 37.96
C LEU A 127 20.72 22.43 37.61
N LEU A 128 21.88 22.60 38.21
CA LEU A 128 22.82 23.66 37.86
C LEU A 128 24.15 23.04 37.42
N LEU A 129 24.70 23.50 36.30
CA LEU A 129 26.04 23.16 35.85
C LEU A 129 26.96 24.34 36.11
N ASN A 130 27.94 24.13 36.98
CA ASN A 130 28.98 25.10 37.27
C ASN A 130 30.25 24.73 36.50
N ARG A 131 30.74 25.65 35.67
CA ARG A 131 32.02 25.55 34.99
C ARG A 131 33.00 26.53 35.67
N VAL A 132 34.14 26.04 36.05
CA VAL A 132 35.22 26.87 36.57
C VAL A 132 36.48 26.71 35.74
N GLU A 133 37.28 27.76 35.67
CA GLU A 133 38.58 27.75 35.00
C GLU A 133 39.58 28.51 35.87
N ASP A 134 40.73 27.85 36.19
CA ASP A 134 41.81 28.46 36.92
C ASP A 134 42.64 29.34 35.98
N VAL A 135 42.56 30.63 36.16
CA VAL A 135 43.26 31.62 35.35
C VAL A 135 44.37 32.31 36.15
N THR A 136 44.76 31.72 37.29
CA THR A 136 45.72 32.27 38.22
C THR A 136 47.05 32.58 37.56
N ALA A 137 47.64 31.64 36.83
CA ALA A 137 48.91 31.81 36.14
C ALA A 137 48.90 33.04 35.20
N TYR A 138 47.77 33.17 34.46
CA TYR A 138 47.60 34.30 33.55
C TYR A 138 47.44 35.65 34.24
N VAL A 139 46.75 35.68 35.40
CA VAL A 139 46.57 36.91 36.20
C VAL A 139 47.87 37.31 36.88
N LEU A 140 48.59 36.34 37.47
CA LEU A 140 49.85 36.62 38.17
C LEU A 140 51.00 37.03 37.23
N ASP A 141 51.08 36.43 36.04
CA ASP A 141 52.05 36.81 35.01
C ASP A 141 51.88 38.27 34.58
N ARG A 142 50.66 38.74 34.50
CA ARG A 142 50.34 40.13 34.18
C ARG A 142 50.48 41.11 35.37
N MET A 143 50.26 40.63 36.59
CA MET A 143 50.55 41.48 37.80
C MET A 143 52.03 41.63 38.06
N GLY A 144 52.87 40.71 37.55
CA GLY A 144 54.33 40.76 37.70
C GLY A 144 55.03 41.83 36.83
N ASP A 145 54.42 42.24 35.72
CA ASP A 145 54.89 43.33 34.88
C ASP A 145 54.33 44.67 35.39
N ARG A 146 55.14 45.35 36.19
CA ARG A 146 54.82 46.67 36.77
C ARG A 146 54.53 47.68 35.66
N HIS A 147 53.34 48.32 35.63
CA HIS A 147 53.09 49.77 35.61
C HIS A 147 51.58 50.07 35.46
N GLY A 148 50.99 50.81 36.36
CA GLY A 148 49.86 51.73 36.15
C GLY A 148 48.46 51.20 36.42
N ARG A 149 47.73 51.79 37.37
CA ARG A 149 46.32 51.61 37.70
C ARG A 149 45.37 51.81 36.49
N GLY A 150 45.82 52.45 35.41
CA GLY A 150 44.99 52.65 34.16
C GLY A 150 44.89 51.41 33.25
N GLU A 151 45.95 50.56 33.27
CA GLU A 151 45.97 49.38 32.39
C GLU A 151 45.09 48.23 32.90
N VAL A 152 44.83 48.15 34.18
CA VAL A 152 43.94 47.12 34.79
C VAL A 152 42.46 47.40 34.42
N GLU A 153 42.07 48.68 34.38
CA GLU A 153 40.74 49.09 34.05
C GLU A 153 40.46 48.89 32.52
N ASP A 154 41.42 49.21 31.64
CA ASP A 154 41.37 48.98 30.20
C ASP A 154 41.42 47.49 29.85
N TRP A 155 42.10 46.68 30.68
CA TRP A 155 42.06 45.22 30.49
C TRP A 155 40.73 44.59 30.96
N LYS A 156 40.16 45.02 32.09
CA LYS A 156 38.83 44.65 32.53
C LYS A 156 37.78 44.90 31.43
N GLN A 157 37.83 46.10 30.86
CA GLN A 157 36.91 46.50 29.79
C GLN A 157 37.10 45.65 28.53
N ARG A 158 38.32 45.25 28.17
CA ARG A 158 38.61 44.35 27.05
C ARG A 158 38.18 42.91 27.28
N VAL A 159 38.30 42.41 28.53
CA VAL A 159 37.80 41.08 28.90
C VAL A 159 36.27 41.07 28.89
N GLU A 160 35.61 42.08 29.47
CA GLU A 160 34.16 42.23 29.42
C GLU A 160 33.62 42.34 27.98
N GLN A 161 34.37 43.04 27.11
CA GLN A 161 34.04 43.16 25.70
C GLN A 161 34.21 41.83 24.94
N ALA A 162 35.32 41.11 25.22
CA ALA A 162 35.57 39.80 24.61
C ALA A 162 34.57 38.74 25.10
N GLU A 163 34.18 38.77 26.38
CA GLU A 163 33.14 37.91 26.93
C GLU A 163 31.77 38.24 26.35
N ALA A 164 31.44 39.53 26.18
CA ALA A 164 30.21 39.95 25.52
C ALA A 164 30.15 39.51 24.06
N ASP A 165 31.26 39.57 23.32
CA ASP A 165 31.37 39.11 21.94
C ASP A 165 31.22 37.58 21.81
N VAL A 166 31.83 36.82 22.74
CA VAL A 166 31.66 35.36 22.80
C VAL A 166 30.22 34.99 23.14
N TYR A 167 29.56 35.74 24.01
CA TYR A 167 28.17 35.56 24.37
C TYR A 167 27.23 35.84 23.19
N ALA A 168 27.47 36.94 22.49
CA ALA A 168 26.69 37.29 21.29
C ALA A 168 26.82 36.20 20.23
N ARG A 169 28.03 35.72 19.95
CA ARG A 169 28.27 34.62 18.98
C ARG A 169 27.66 33.30 19.43
N ALA A 170 27.73 32.98 20.74
CA ALA A 170 27.11 31.77 21.27
C ALA A 170 25.58 31.79 21.13
N ARG A 171 24.95 32.95 21.34
CA ARG A 171 23.52 33.16 21.17
C ARG A 171 23.11 33.08 19.70
N ASP A 172 23.90 33.66 18.80
CA ASP A 172 23.68 33.61 17.36
C ASP A 172 23.81 32.15 16.83
N LEU A 173 24.78 31.41 17.35
CA LEU A 173 24.95 29.99 17.06
C LEU A 173 23.79 29.14 17.61
N GLN A 174 23.32 29.42 18.82
CA GLN A 174 22.13 28.74 19.37
C GLN A 174 20.88 29.02 18.55
N ALA A 175 20.66 30.25 18.13
CA ALA A 175 19.57 30.63 17.25
C ALA A 175 19.67 29.90 15.90
N ALA A 176 20.87 29.85 15.31
CA ALA A 176 21.10 29.11 14.06
C ALA A 176 20.87 27.61 14.22
N TRP A 177 21.29 27.01 15.32
CA TRP A 177 21.07 25.60 15.62
C TRP A 177 19.59 25.26 15.87
N ALA A 178 18.86 26.18 16.53
CA ALA A 178 17.42 26.00 16.73
C ALA A 178 16.66 25.98 15.40
N VAL A 179 17.00 26.89 14.47
CA VAL A 179 16.46 26.93 13.12
C VAL A 179 16.82 25.66 12.35
N GLU A 180 18.07 25.22 12.39
CA GLU A 180 18.53 24.00 11.71
C GLU A 180 17.85 22.74 12.26
N ALA A 181 17.68 22.65 13.58
CA ALA A 181 16.98 21.54 14.24
C ALA A 181 15.48 21.49 13.85
N ASP A 182 14.84 22.66 13.72
CA ASP A 182 13.44 22.75 13.28
C ASP A 182 13.29 22.27 11.83
N VAL A 183 14.14 22.76 10.94
CA VAL A 183 14.16 22.31 9.54
C VAL A 183 14.43 20.82 9.44
N SER A 184 15.38 20.30 10.21
CA SER A 184 15.71 18.87 10.21
C SER A 184 14.53 18.01 10.68
N ARG A 185 13.79 18.45 11.69
CA ARG A 185 12.55 17.78 12.14
C ARG A 185 11.48 17.79 11.07
N ARG A 186 11.24 18.93 10.41
CA ARG A 186 10.26 19.05 9.30
C ARG A 186 10.61 18.15 8.12
N VAL A 187 11.88 18.15 7.72
CA VAL A 187 12.37 17.26 6.65
C VAL A 187 12.19 15.78 7.03
N GLY A 188 12.52 15.42 8.28
CA GLY A 188 12.31 14.06 8.79
C GLY A 188 10.84 13.64 8.80
N ALA A 189 9.93 14.52 9.23
CA ALA A 189 8.50 14.28 9.22
C ALA A 189 7.96 14.11 7.79
N LEU A 190 8.37 14.97 6.87
CA LEU A 190 7.99 14.87 5.46
C LEU A 190 8.55 13.64 4.77
N ALA A 191 9.77 13.21 5.11
CA ALA A 191 10.33 11.96 4.62
C ALA A 191 9.48 10.75 5.08
N GLY A 192 8.99 10.77 6.33
CA GLY A 192 8.04 9.78 6.83
C GLY A 192 6.75 9.76 6.02
N VAL A 193 6.14 10.92 5.78
CA VAL A 193 4.94 11.05 4.95
C VAL A 193 5.19 10.58 3.50
N ALA A 194 6.35 10.89 2.91
CA ALA A 194 6.71 10.44 1.57
C ALA A 194 6.77 8.90 1.46
N VAL A 195 7.29 8.22 2.49
CA VAL A 195 7.29 6.74 2.55
C VAL A 195 5.85 6.22 2.61
N GLU A 196 4.99 6.79 3.43
CA GLU A 196 3.58 6.41 3.54
C GLU A 196 2.82 6.66 2.23
N LEU A 197 3.04 7.82 1.58
CA LEU A 197 2.48 8.12 0.25
C LEU A 197 2.89 7.09 -0.81
N SER A 198 4.12 6.56 -0.72
CA SER A 198 4.61 5.53 -1.65
C SER A 198 3.92 4.18 -1.46
N SER A 199 3.40 3.89 -0.28
CA SER A 199 2.70 2.65 0.06
C SER A 199 1.17 2.71 -0.13
N ALA A 200 0.60 3.90 -0.24
CA ALA A 200 -0.83 4.11 -0.42
C ALA A 200 -1.38 3.37 -1.66
N GLN A 201 -2.56 2.80 -1.51
CA GLN A 201 -3.21 2.00 -2.55
C GLN A 201 -4.35 2.76 -3.25
N THR A 202 -4.91 3.79 -2.60
CA THR A 202 -6.01 4.60 -3.14
C THR A 202 -5.66 6.09 -3.12
N VAL A 203 -6.37 6.85 -3.93
CA VAL A 203 -6.20 8.32 -3.98
C VAL A 203 -6.68 8.94 -2.67
N GLU A 204 -7.73 8.39 -2.07
CA GLU A 204 -8.28 8.81 -0.78
C GLU A 204 -7.25 8.64 0.35
N GLU A 205 -6.49 7.54 0.37
CA GLU A 205 -5.39 7.35 1.32
C GLU A 205 -4.30 8.42 1.14
N ILE A 206 -3.92 8.74 -0.10
CA ILE A 206 -2.94 9.81 -0.37
C ILE A 206 -3.46 11.15 0.16
N THR A 207 -4.70 11.49 -0.16
CA THR A 207 -5.26 12.79 0.24
C THR A 207 -5.43 12.88 1.75
N GLY A 208 -5.82 11.80 2.42
CA GLY A 208 -5.86 11.72 3.87
C GLY A 208 -4.49 11.96 4.51
N LEU A 209 -3.45 11.26 4.04
CA LEU A 209 -2.07 11.45 4.53
C LEU A 209 -1.54 12.87 4.32
N VAL A 210 -1.86 13.49 3.19
CA VAL A 210 -1.49 14.88 2.91
C VAL A 210 -2.14 15.82 3.92
N VAL A 211 -3.43 15.67 4.16
CA VAL A 211 -4.23 16.54 5.04
C VAL A 211 -3.86 16.34 6.51
N GLU A 212 -3.82 15.10 6.99
CA GLU A 212 -3.66 14.80 8.41
C GLU A 212 -2.22 14.99 8.89
N ARG A 213 -1.23 14.66 8.06
CA ARG A 213 0.17 14.63 8.46
C ARG A 213 1.08 15.55 7.67
N GLY A 214 0.84 15.63 6.35
CA GLY A 214 1.67 16.43 5.47
C GLY A 214 1.58 17.91 5.79
N LEU A 215 0.38 18.46 5.85
CA LEU A 215 0.16 19.88 6.15
C LEU A 215 0.62 20.26 7.56
N ALA A 216 0.37 19.42 8.56
CA ALA A 216 0.86 19.62 9.92
C ALA A 216 2.40 19.68 9.97
N SER A 217 3.09 18.83 9.19
CA SER A 217 4.56 18.82 9.09
C SER A 217 5.11 20.09 8.46
N LEU A 218 4.32 20.78 7.62
CA LEU A 218 4.63 22.06 7.01
C LEU A 218 4.29 23.27 7.93
N GLY A 219 3.64 23.01 9.08
CA GLY A 219 3.16 24.06 9.98
C GLY A 219 2.02 24.86 9.34
N ALA A 220 1.23 24.23 8.49
CA ALA A 220 0.10 24.84 7.81
C ALA A 220 -1.19 24.67 8.63
N ASP A 221 -2.09 25.65 8.52
CA ASP A 221 -3.40 25.63 9.17
C ASP A 221 -4.46 24.91 8.34
N GLY A 222 -4.20 24.74 7.04
CA GLY A 222 -5.08 24.03 6.12
C GLY A 222 -4.49 23.86 4.74
N GLY A 223 -5.25 23.20 3.87
CA GLY A 223 -4.86 23.03 2.48
C GLY A 223 -5.84 22.16 1.70
N ALA A 224 -5.51 21.96 0.42
CA ALA A 224 -6.33 21.21 -0.50
C ALA A 224 -5.47 20.50 -1.56
N VAL A 225 -5.92 19.33 -1.99
CA VAL A 225 -5.38 18.61 -3.15
C VAL A 225 -6.44 18.57 -4.23
N ALA A 226 -6.12 19.02 -5.41
CA ALA A 226 -7.02 18.99 -6.55
C ALA A 226 -6.35 18.35 -7.77
N VAL A 227 -7.15 17.66 -8.59
CA VAL A 227 -6.71 17.04 -9.84
C VAL A 227 -7.49 17.61 -11.02
N VAL A 228 -6.86 17.63 -12.19
CA VAL A 228 -7.51 17.99 -13.45
C VAL A 228 -8.40 16.83 -13.86
N GLY A 229 -9.70 17.08 -13.84
CA GLY A 229 -10.74 16.16 -14.30
C GLY A 229 -11.04 16.26 -15.79
N VAL A 230 -12.19 15.73 -16.16
CA VAL A 230 -12.73 15.85 -17.52
C VAL A 230 -13.27 17.27 -17.73
N ASP A 231 -13.27 17.76 -18.98
CA ASP A 231 -13.85 19.07 -19.37
C ASP A 231 -13.17 20.30 -18.75
N ASP A 232 -11.84 20.25 -18.52
CA ASP A 232 -11.07 21.36 -17.96
C ASP A 232 -11.59 21.84 -16.58
N VAL A 233 -12.06 20.94 -15.78
CA VAL A 233 -12.47 21.17 -14.40
C VAL A 233 -11.35 20.73 -13.45
N LEU A 234 -10.99 21.60 -12.51
CA LEU A 234 -10.11 21.27 -11.40
C LEU A 234 -10.98 20.75 -10.25
N GLN A 235 -10.94 19.46 -10.03
CA GLN A 235 -11.74 18.80 -9.00
C GLN A 235 -10.91 18.62 -7.72
N HIS A 236 -11.39 19.14 -6.59
CA HIS A 236 -10.74 18.92 -5.31
C HIS A 236 -11.04 17.51 -4.80
N LEU A 237 -9.98 16.74 -4.60
CA LEU A 237 -10.05 15.42 -3.98
C LEU A 237 -10.23 15.53 -2.47
N THR A 238 -9.62 16.57 -1.87
CA THR A 238 -9.77 16.87 -0.46
C THR A 238 -9.49 18.33 -0.17
N ILE A 239 -10.24 18.87 0.78
CA ILE A 239 -10.02 20.17 1.40
C ILE A 239 -10.05 19.93 2.90
N THR A 240 -9.11 20.52 3.67
CA THR A 240 -9.07 20.32 5.12
C THR A 240 -10.34 20.87 5.80
N GLU A 241 -10.88 20.09 6.73
CA GLU A 241 -12.05 20.50 7.52
C GLU A 241 -11.79 21.79 8.33
N SER A 242 -10.52 22.05 8.69
CA SER A 242 -10.11 23.30 9.36
C SER A 242 -10.45 24.57 8.57
N LEU A 243 -10.66 24.46 7.25
CA LEU A 243 -11.07 25.57 6.39
C LEU A 243 -12.59 25.77 6.34
N GLY A 244 -13.39 24.93 7.05
CA GLY A 244 -14.84 25.04 7.19
C GLY A 244 -15.64 24.28 6.11
N GLU A 245 -16.81 23.76 6.49
CA GLU A 245 -17.70 22.99 5.60
C GLU A 245 -18.18 23.79 4.37
N GLN A 246 -18.39 25.08 4.53
CA GLN A 246 -18.82 25.95 3.41
C GLN A 246 -17.72 26.03 2.34
N THR A 247 -16.46 26.09 2.76
CA THR A 247 -15.30 26.08 1.86
C THR A 247 -15.23 24.78 1.08
N VAL A 248 -15.42 23.64 1.72
CA VAL A 248 -15.41 22.33 1.07
C VAL A 248 -16.45 22.28 -0.06
N THR A 249 -17.66 22.78 0.18
CA THR A 249 -18.73 22.77 -0.82
C THR A 249 -18.51 23.80 -1.93
N ALA A 250 -18.09 25.01 -1.57
CA ALA A 250 -17.96 26.13 -2.53
C ALA A 250 -16.80 25.92 -3.52
N TYR A 251 -15.75 25.23 -3.08
CA TYR A 251 -14.52 25.02 -3.89
C TYR A 251 -14.31 23.57 -4.33
N ALA A 252 -15.33 22.71 -4.24
CA ALA A 252 -15.24 21.29 -4.64
C ALA A 252 -14.81 21.15 -6.11
N GLU A 253 -15.35 21.98 -6.99
CA GLU A 253 -15.05 22.00 -8.42
C GLU A 253 -14.77 23.44 -8.87
N LEU A 254 -13.68 23.64 -9.57
CA LEU A 254 -13.26 24.93 -10.09
C LEU A 254 -12.95 24.82 -11.59
N PRO A 255 -13.19 25.87 -12.39
CA PRO A 255 -12.71 25.88 -13.77
C PRO A 255 -11.18 25.89 -13.78
N LEU A 256 -10.55 25.01 -14.59
CA LEU A 256 -9.09 24.89 -14.67
C LEU A 256 -8.40 26.24 -14.93
N HIS A 257 -8.98 27.05 -15.81
CA HIS A 257 -8.49 28.39 -16.15
C HIS A 257 -9.14 29.50 -15.29
N GLY A 258 -9.55 29.15 -14.07
CA GLY A 258 -10.10 30.08 -13.10
C GLY A 258 -9.04 31.04 -12.52
N PRO A 259 -9.50 32.08 -11.80
CA PRO A 259 -8.61 33.12 -11.27
C PRO A 259 -7.92 32.78 -9.97
N LEU A 260 -8.18 31.59 -9.40
CA LEU A 260 -7.63 31.21 -8.10
C LEU A 260 -6.19 30.64 -8.22
N PRO A 261 -5.36 30.76 -7.17
CA PRO A 261 -3.99 30.24 -7.16
C PRO A 261 -3.89 28.76 -7.53
N ALA A 262 -4.83 27.93 -7.05
CA ALA A 262 -4.91 26.50 -7.36
C ALA A 262 -5.10 26.26 -8.87
N CYS A 263 -5.98 27.04 -9.50
CA CYS A 263 -6.26 26.97 -10.94
C CYS A 263 -5.04 27.38 -11.77
N VAL A 264 -4.38 28.50 -11.39
CA VAL A 264 -3.16 28.97 -12.07
C VAL A 264 -2.07 27.91 -11.97
N ALA A 265 -1.82 27.34 -10.78
CA ALA A 265 -0.80 26.32 -10.61
C ALA A 265 -1.10 25.05 -11.44
N ALA A 266 -2.37 24.62 -11.49
CA ALA A 266 -2.79 23.46 -12.28
C ALA A 266 -2.74 23.70 -13.79
N ALA A 267 -3.09 24.91 -14.26
CA ALA A 267 -3.15 25.22 -15.68
C ALA A 267 -1.78 25.55 -16.29
N THR A 268 -0.95 26.34 -15.59
CA THR A 268 0.34 26.82 -16.12
C THR A 268 1.52 25.95 -15.71
N GLY A 269 1.39 25.24 -14.58
CA GLY A 269 2.50 24.55 -13.95
C GLY A 269 3.40 25.47 -13.11
N ASP A 270 3.08 26.75 -12.98
CA ASP A 270 3.85 27.67 -12.17
C ASP A 270 3.31 27.66 -10.74
N ARG A 271 4.21 27.73 -9.77
CA ARG A 271 3.81 27.89 -8.37
C ARG A 271 3.34 29.30 -8.09
N VAL A 272 2.33 29.44 -7.23
CA VAL A 272 1.83 30.72 -6.74
C VAL A 272 2.09 30.81 -5.23
N LEU A 273 2.83 31.83 -4.80
CA LEU A 273 3.19 32.06 -3.42
C LEU A 273 2.66 33.44 -2.98
N LEU A 274 1.76 33.45 -2.00
CA LEU A 274 1.11 34.65 -1.47
C LEU A 274 1.46 34.76 0.02
N THR A 275 2.30 35.71 0.39
CA THR A 275 2.93 35.81 1.70
C THR A 275 2.03 36.34 2.80
N ASP A 276 1.02 37.11 2.43
CA ASP A 276 0.18 37.80 3.39
C ASP A 276 -1.14 38.28 2.75
N ARG A 277 -1.99 38.91 3.53
CA ARG A 277 -3.26 39.47 3.08
C ARG A 277 -3.11 40.46 1.91
N ALA A 278 -2.05 41.27 1.93
CA ALA A 278 -1.86 42.30 0.88
C ALA A 278 -1.48 41.63 -0.46
N ALA A 279 -0.57 40.63 -0.42
CA ALA A 279 -0.18 39.85 -1.59
C ALA A 279 -1.39 39.06 -2.14
N SER A 280 -2.21 38.49 -1.25
CA SER A 280 -3.41 37.72 -1.62
C SER A 280 -4.44 38.61 -2.32
N LEU A 281 -4.73 39.81 -1.80
CA LEU A 281 -5.63 40.75 -2.43
C LEU A 281 -5.09 41.35 -3.75
N ALA A 282 -3.77 41.51 -3.86
CA ALA A 282 -3.13 41.96 -5.09
C ALA A 282 -3.16 40.90 -6.20
N PHE A 283 -3.25 39.62 -5.85
CA PHE A 283 -3.35 38.51 -6.80
C PHE A 283 -4.68 38.55 -7.59
N GLY A 284 -5.79 38.76 -6.88
CA GLY A 284 -7.11 38.87 -7.50
C GLY A 284 -8.21 39.17 -6.49
N PRO A 285 -9.32 39.79 -6.94
CA PRO A 285 -10.45 40.15 -6.06
C PRO A 285 -11.14 38.94 -5.43
N GLU A 286 -11.08 37.75 -6.06
CA GLU A 286 -11.66 36.50 -5.58
C GLU A 286 -11.00 36.03 -4.29
N MET A 287 -9.74 36.40 -4.07
CA MET A 287 -9.01 36.05 -2.84
C MET A 287 -9.62 36.66 -1.59
N ALA A 288 -10.39 37.76 -1.73
CA ALA A 288 -11.12 38.32 -0.59
C ALA A 288 -12.18 37.36 -0.03
N ALA A 289 -12.91 36.68 -0.90
CA ALA A 289 -13.85 35.63 -0.50
C ALA A 289 -13.12 34.41 0.07
N VAL A 290 -12.08 33.93 -0.60
CA VAL A 290 -11.26 32.79 -0.12
C VAL A 290 -10.74 33.04 1.30
N MET A 291 -10.18 34.21 1.58
CA MET A 291 -9.69 34.59 2.90
C MET A 291 -10.81 34.70 3.95
N ALA A 292 -11.99 35.16 3.55
CA ALA A 292 -13.13 35.23 4.46
C ALA A 292 -13.67 33.84 4.80
N ASP A 293 -13.73 32.94 3.82
CA ASP A 293 -14.25 31.58 3.97
C ASP A 293 -13.27 30.67 4.74
N THR A 294 -11.95 30.82 4.48
CA THR A 294 -10.93 29.94 5.05
C THR A 294 -10.28 30.47 6.34
N GLY A 295 -10.38 31.77 6.60
CA GLY A 295 -9.62 32.43 7.68
C GLY A 295 -8.10 32.56 7.43
N CYS A 296 -7.60 32.09 6.29
CA CYS A 296 -6.19 32.10 5.94
C CYS A 296 -5.79 33.40 5.22
N GLN A 297 -4.52 33.81 5.36
CA GLN A 297 -3.98 35.04 4.78
C GLN A 297 -2.82 34.81 3.81
N ALA A 298 -2.08 33.71 4.01
CA ALA A 298 -0.98 33.29 3.16
C ALA A 298 -1.28 31.95 2.50
N PHE A 299 -0.86 31.81 1.23
CA PHE A 299 -1.14 30.61 0.43
C PHE A 299 0.05 30.23 -0.43
N ALA A 300 0.30 28.92 -0.55
CA ALA A 300 1.21 28.35 -1.53
C ALA A 300 0.45 27.33 -2.37
N SER A 301 0.26 27.60 -3.66
CA SER A 301 -0.32 26.67 -4.63
C SER A 301 0.76 26.15 -5.54
N LEU A 302 0.95 24.84 -5.55
CA LEU A 302 2.05 24.12 -6.20
C LEU A 302 1.48 23.17 -7.25
N PRO A 303 2.08 23.09 -8.46
CA PRO A 303 1.62 22.15 -9.47
C PRO A 303 1.98 20.71 -9.09
N LEU A 304 1.05 19.80 -9.25
CA LEU A 304 1.28 18.37 -9.16
C LEU A 304 1.76 17.86 -10.53
N ARG A 305 3.07 17.76 -10.69
CA ARG A 305 3.70 17.39 -11.97
C ARG A 305 3.88 15.88 -12.05
N GLY A 306 3.18 15.24 -13.01
CA GLY A 306 3.40 13.85 -13.40
C GLY A 306 4.39 13.71 -14.55
N SER A 307 4.51 12.52 -15.10
CA SER A 307 5.40 12.16 -16.21
C SER A 307 4.92 12.79 -17.53
N GLY A 308 5.18 14.08 -17.72
CA GLY A 308 4.89 14.80 -18.97
C GLY A 308 3.58 15.60 -18.97
N ARG A 309 2.83 15.66 -17.88
CA ARG A 309 1.64 16.50 -17.73
C ARG A 309 1.48 17.03 -16.31
N ILE A 310 0.67 18.07 -16.17
CA ILE A 310 0.24 18.55 -14.86
C ILE A 310 -1.00 17.74 -14.46
N LEU A 311 -0.98 17.13 -13.28
CA LEU A 311 -2.08 16.32 -12.75
C LEU A 311 -3.09 17.17 -12.00
N GLY A 312 -2.66 18.33 -11.48
CA GLY A 312 -3.48 19.17 -10.64
C GLY A 312 -2.65 20.16 -9.82
N SER A 313 -3.12 20.50 -8.63
CA SER A 313 -2.43 21.37 -7.69
C SER A 313 -2.57 20.93 -6.23
N LEU A 314 -1.54 21.23 -5.44
CA LEU A 314 -1.54 21.18 -3.99
C LEU A 314 -1.55 22.62 -3.48
N THR A 315 -2.55 22.99 -2.70
CA THR A 315 -2.62 24.29 -2.03
C THR A 315 -2.40 24.11 -0.54
N VAL A 316 -1.51 24.89 0.03
CA VAL A 316 -1.20 24.97 1.45
C VAL A 316 -1.54 26.37 1.94
N ALA A 317 -2.17 26.49 3.12
CA ALA A 317 -2.69 27.76 3.62
C ALA A 317 -2.32 27.99 5.09
N TRP A 318 -2.05 29.25 5.43
CA TRP A 318 -1.71 29.70 6.80
C TRP A 318 -2.63 30.83 7.23
N ALA A 319 -3.09 30.78 8.48
CA ALA A 319 -3.96 31.79 9.08
C ALA A 319 -3.26 33.15 9.27
N GLY A 320 -1.95 33.15 9.48
CA GLY A 320 -1.12 34.34 9.58
C GLY A 320 -0.28 34.61 8.34
N PRO A 321 0.45 35.73 8.30
CA PRO A 321 1.47 35.99 7.29
C PRO A 321 2.56 34.91 7.33
N HIS A 322 3.01 34.46 6.14
CA HIS A 322 4.00 33.41 6.00
C HIS A 322 5.05 33.80 4.96
N SER A 323 6.34 33.62 5.31
CA SER A 323 7.44 33.86 4.38
C SER A 323 7.86 32.57 3.69
N PHE A 324 8.28 32.66 2.44
CA PHE A 324 8.72 31.51 1.65
C PHE A 324 10.22 31.64 1.30
N PRO A 325 11.15 31.38 2.24
CA PRO A 325 12.56 31.31 1.91
C PRO A 325 12.84 30.16 0.95
N ALA A 326 13.92 30.27 0.16
CA ALA A 326 14.23 29.31 -0.92
C ALA A 326 14.19 27.86 -0.45
N ARG A 327 14.71 27.56 0.74
CA ARG A 327 14.71 26.21 1.33
C ARG A 327 13.30 25.67 1.63
N GLU A 328 12.40 26.53 2.06
CA GLU A 328 11.00 26.14 2.32
C GLU A 328 10.27 25.86 1.01
N VAL A 329 10.52 26.67 -0.01
CA VAL A 329 9.99 26.44 -1.35
C VAL A 329 10.45 25.10 -1.92
N GLU A 330 11.72 24.72 -1.71
CA GLU A 330 12.25 23.40 -2.10
C GLU A 330 11.53 22.26 -1.38
N ILE A 331 11.22 22.42 -0.10
CA ILE A 331 10.47 21.43 0.69
C ILE A 331 9.04 21.29 0.16
N LEU A 332 8.37 22.40 -0.11
CA LEU A 332 7.01 22.42 -0.68
C LEU A 332 6.97 21.77 -2.06
N ASP A 333 7.93 22.11 -2.94
CA ASP A 333 8.04 21.51 -4.27
C ASP A 333 8.29 20.00 -4.21
N ALA A 334 9.18 19.54 -3.30
CA ALA A 334 9.44 18.12 -3.09
C ALA A 334 8.21 17.38 -2.59
N PHE A 335 7.47 17.98 -1.64
CA PHE A 335 6.23 17.39 -1.13
C PHE A 335 5.15 17.29 -2.23
N ALA A 336 4.95 18.33 -3.03
CA ALA A 336 4.04 18.32 -4.17
C ALA A 336 4.44 17.23 -5.19
N ALA A 337 5.74 17.05 -5.45
CA ALA A 337 6.25 16.00 -6.33
C ALA A 337 5.94 14.60 -5.81
N HIS A 338 6.10 14.34 -4.51
CA HIS A 338 5.72 13.05 -3.90
C HIS A 338 4.22 12.77 -3.99
N CYS A 339 3.38 13.77 -3.75
CA CYS A 339 1.93 13.67 -3.93
C CYS A 339 1.57 13.35 -5.39
N ALA A 340 2.15 14.07 -6.35
CA ALA A 340 1.93 13.85 -7.78
C ALA A 340 2.31 12.43 -8.19
N HIS A 341 3.50 11.95 -7.78
CA HIS A 341 3.96 10.60 -8.09
C HIS A 341 3.04 9.51 -7.50
N GLY A 342 2.57 9.69 -6.27
CA GLY A 342 1.60 8.79 -5.64
C GLY A 342 0.28 8.71 -6.42
N ILE A 343 -0.29 9.84 -6.77
CA ILE A 343 -1.54 9.95 -7.54
C ILE A 343 -1.37 9.30 -8.92
N GLU A 344 -0.28 9.63 -9.64
CA GLU A 344 0.01 9.08 -10.97
C GLU A 344 0.12 7.55 -10.94
N ARG A 345 0.85 7.01 -9.98
CA ARG A 345 1.02 5.57 -9.78
C ARG A 345 -0.31 4.84 -9.55
N ILE A 346 -1.16 5.39 -8.70
CA ILE A 346 -2.47 4.79 -8.39
C ILE A 346 -3.38 4.86 -9.61
N THR A 347 -3.46 6.02 -10.26
CA THR A 347 -4.29 6.22 -11.45
C THR A 347 -3.85 5.30 -12.60
N ALA A 348 -2.54 5.15 -12.82
CA ALA A 348 -2.01 4.23 -13.82
C ALA A 348 -2.42 2.78 -13.53
N ARG A 349 -2.32 2.33 -12.28
CA ARG A 349 -2.77 0.99 -11.88
C ARG A 349 -4.28 0.80 -12.04
N GLN A 350 -5.08 1.82 -11.76
CA GLN A 350 -6.54 1.74 -11.94
C GLN A 350 -6.89 1.59 -13.42
N VAL A 351 -6.25 2.37 -14.30
CA VAL A 351 -6.44 2.27 -15.76
C VAL A 351 -6.03 0.89 -16.26
N GLU A 352 -4.89 0.37 -15.84
CA GLU A 352 -4.41 -0.97 -16.20
C GLU A 352 -5.40 -2.06 -15.77
N ARG A 353 -5.86 -2.03 -14.51
CA ARG A 353 -6.86 -2.97 -13.98
C ARG A 353 -8.19 -2.87 -14.74
N ALA A 354 -8.65 -1.66 -15.04
CA ALA A 354 -9.88 -1.45 -15.79
C ALA A 354 -9.78 -2.01 -17.22
N ALA A 355 -8.62 -1.80 -17.89
CA ALA A 355 -8.35 -2.34 -19.22
C ALA A 355 -8.28 -3.87 -19.20
N ALA A 356 -7.62 -4.47 -18.21
CA ALA A 356 -7.57 -5.92 -18.02
C ALA A 356 -8.99 -6.48 -17.81
N ALA A 357 -9.78 -5.91 -16.91
CA ALA A 357 -11.15 -6.33 -16.63
C ALA A 357 -12.08 -6.15 -17.84
N ALA A 358 -11.90 -5.10 -18.63
CA ALA A 358 -12.67 -4.92 -19.88
C ALA A 358 -12.34 -5.99 -20.91
N THR A 359 -11.07 -6.36 -21.00
CA THR A 359 -10.62 -7.43 -21.92
C THR A 359 -11.17 -8.79 -21.51
N THR A 360 -11.16 -9.10 -20.21
CA THR A 360 -11.74 -10.35 -19.68
C THR A 360 -13.23 -10.41 -19.96
N ARG A 361 -13.98 -9.36 -19.64
CA ARG A 361 -15.42 -9.29 -19.93
C ARG A 361 -15.75 -9.46 -21.43
N MET A 362 -14.90 -8.90 -22.31
CA MET A 362 -15.07 -9.07 -23.74
C MET A 362 -14.88 -10.54 -24.15
N ALA A 363 -13.87 -11.21 -23.60
CA ALA A 363 -13.58 -12.61 -23.90
C ALA A 363 -14.69 -13.53 -23.36
N GLU A 364 -15.20 -13.31 -22.14
CA GLU A 364 -16.36 -14.01 -21.59
C GLU A 364 -17.61 -13.82 -22.45
N THR A 365 -17.87 -12.61 -22.91
CA THR A 365 -18.99 -12.31 -23.78
C THR A 365 -18.87 -13.06 -25.12
N LEU A 366 -17.67 -13.12 -25.70
CA LEU A 366 -17.41 -13.87 -26.93
C LEU A 366 -17.60 -15.37 -26.71
N GLN A 367 -17.09 -15.94 -25.62
CA GLN A 367 -17.24 -17.33 -25.25
C GLN A 367 -18.73 -17.70 -25.12
N MET A 368 -19.48 -16.93 -24.32
CA MET A 368 -20.92 -17.14 -24.15
C MET A 368 -21.71 -17.02 -25.48
N SER A 369 -21.27 -16.15 -26.38
CA SER A 369 -21.91 -16.02 -27.70
C SER A 369 -21.66 -17.20 -28.63
N LEU A 370 -20.58 -17.96 -28.38
CA LEU A 370 -20.31 -19.20 -29.13
C LEU A 370 -21.13 -20.38 -28.63
N LEU A 371 -21.57 -20.37 -27.37
CA LEU A 371 -22.41 -21.41 -26.79
C LEU A 371 -23.86 -21.16 -27.23
N THR A 372 -24.48 -22.15 -27.88
CA THR A 372 -25.86 -22.04 -28.40
C THR A 372 -26.82 -22.80 -27.52
N ASP A 373 -28.07 -22.34 -27.47
CA ASP A 373 -29.14 -23.11 -26.84
C ASP A 373 -29.25 -24.50 -27.49
N PRO A 374 -29.40 -25.58 -26.69
CA PRO A 374 -29.49 -26.92 -27.21
C PRO A 374 -30.80 -27.12 -27.98
N VAL A 375 -30.75 -27.94 -29.03
CA VAL A 375 -31.94 -28.43 -29.68
C VAL A 375 -32.72 -29.37 -28.74
N GLN A 376 -34.03 -29.40 -28.86
CA GLN A 376 -34.97 -30.18 -28.02
C GLN A 376 -35.83 -31.07 -28.90
N PRO A 377 -35.31 -32.21 -29.40
CA PRO A 377 -36.10 -33.13 -30.23
C PRO A 377 -37.19 -33.81 -29.39
N ASP A 378 -38.27 -34.26 -30.07
CA ASP A 378 -39.54 -34.68 -29.50
C ASP A 378 -39.48 -35.52 -28.19
N HIS A 379 -38.73 -36.60 -28.13
CA HIS A 379 -38.64 -37.45 -26.93
C HIS A 379 -37.35 -37.37 -26.17
N LEU A 380 -36.52 -36.33 -26.45
CA LEU A 380 -35.25 -36.09 -25.83
C LEU A 380 -35.22 -34.69 -25.23
N GLN A 381 -34.96 -34.62 -23.95
CA GLN A 381 -34.75 -33.33 -23.24
C GLN A 381 -33.27 -33.12 -23.04
N VAL A 382 -32.77 -31.96 -23.44
CA VAL A 382 -31.35 -31.56 -23.25
C VAL A 382 -31.29 -30.36 -22.34
N ALA A 383 -30.49 -30.46 -21.29
CA ALA A 383 -30.15 -29.33 -20.39
C ALA A 383 -28.65 -29.07 -20.41
N VAL A 384 -28.27 -27.82 -20.34
CA VAL A 384 -26.86 -27.42 -20.31
C VAL A 384 -26.59 -26.44 -19.18
N ARG A 385 -25.41 -26.54 -18.59
CA ARG A 385 -24.89 -25.55 -17.64
C ARG A 385 -23.45 -25.21 -18.00
N TYR A 386 -23.17 -23.95 -17.89
CA TYR A 386 -21.82 -23.44 -18.03
C TYR A 386 -21.50 -22.47 -16.87
N ARG A 387 -20.41 -22.70 -16.17
CA ARG A 387 -19.90 -21.82 -15.12
C ARG A 387 -18.46 -21.48 -15.43
N PRO A 388 -18.14 -20.20 -15.69
CA PRO A 388 -16.76 -19.79 -15.84
C PRO A 388 -16.01 -19.82 -14.48
N ALA A 389 -14.71 -20.05 -14.53
CA ALA A 389 -13.83 -20.00 -13.36
C ALA A 389 -13.88 -18.64 -12.65
N ALA A 390 -13.93 -18.64 -11.30
CA ALA A 390 -14.14 -17.42 -10.51
C ALA A 390 -12.87 -16.57 -10.30
N HIS A 391 -11.65 -17.10 -10.56
CA HIS A 391 -10.38 -16.47 -10.22
C HIS A 391 -9.59 -15.99 -11.45
N ASP A 392 -9.15 -14.70 -11.38
CA ASP A 392 -8.14 -14.02 -12.19
C ASP A 392 -8.21 -14.18 -13.71
N ALA A 393 -9.09 -13.39 -14.36
CA ALA A 393 -9.03 -13.08 -15.80
C ALA A 393 -8.84 -14.30 -16.74
N LYS A 394 -9.13 -15.51 -16.25
CA LYS A 394 -9.09 -16.75 -17.01
C LYS A 394 -10.35 -16.87 -17.82
N VAL A 395 -10.20 -17.17 -19.09
CA VAL A 395 -11.31 -17.47 -19.99
C VAL A 395 -11.10 -18.90 -20.43
N GLY A 396 -12.04 -19.78 -20.17
CA GLY A 396 -11.88 -21.21 -20.29
C GLY A 396 -11.84 -21.76 -21.69
N GLY A 397 -11.32 -22.98 -21.80
CA GLY A 397 -11.31 -23.81 -22.99
C GLY A 397 -12.54 -24.68 -23.20
N ASP A 398 -13.43 -24.72 -22.20
CA ASP A 398 -14.59 -25.58 -22.16
C ASP A 398 -15.67 -25.19 -23.16
N TRP A 399 -16.25 -26.20 -23.83
CA TRP A 399 -17.42 -25.98 -24.67
C TRP A 399 -18.35 -27.18 -24.64
N TYR A 400 -19.60 -26.91 -25.01
CA TYR A 400 -20.63 -27.92 -25.36
C TYR A 400 -21.32 -27.55 -26.66
N ASP A 401 -21.95 -28.54 -27.30
CA ASP A 401 -22.85 -28.32 -28.41
C ASP A 401 -23.92 -29.44 -28.46
N ALA A 402 -25.11 -29.11 -28.94
CA ALA A 402 -26.18 -30.05 -29.18
C ALA A 402 -26.92 -29.65 -30.46
N PHE A 403 -26.88 -30.49 -31.47
CA PHE A 403 -27.43 -30.18 -32.78
C PHE A 403 -27.94 -31.45 -33.50
N LEU A 404 -28.79 -31.26 -34.48
CA LEU A 404 -29.21 -32.36 -35.36
C LEU A 404 -28.25 -32.53 -36.54
N THR A 405 -27.89 -33.78 -36.85
CA THR A 405 -27.14 -34.14 -38.06
C THR A 405 -28.05 -34.03 -39.30
N ALA A 406 -27.46 -34.18 -40.50
CA ALA A 406 -28.22 -34.26 -41.74
C ALA A 406 -29.19 -35.46 -41.79
N GLY A 407 -29.01 -36.45 -40.91
CA GLY A 407 -29.91 -37.62 -40.76
C GLY A 407 -30.94 -37.46 -39.64
N ASP A 408 -31.15 -36.24 -39.11
CA ASP A 408 -32.03 -35.92 -37.97
C ASP A 408 -31.66 -36.65 -36.67
N GLU A 409 -30.40 -37.11 -36.54
CA GLU A 409 -29.88 -37.69 -35.31
C GLU A 409 -29.35 -36.58 -34.39
N LEU A 410 -29.68 -36.64 -33.09
CA LEU A 410 -29.15 -35.69 -32.11
C LEU A 410 -27.67 -36.00 -31.81
N SER A 411 -26.81 -35.05 -32.08
CA SER A 411 -25.40 -35.06 -31.67
C SER A 411 -25.18 -34.18 -30.46
N LEU A 412 -24.58 -34.74 -29.42
CA LEU A 412 -24.15 -34.07 -28.22
C LEU A 412 -22.62 -34.01 -28.22
N VAL A 413 -22.08 -32.90 -27.90
CA VAL A 413 -20.61 -32.66 -27.85
C VAL A 413 -20.27 -31.97 -26.57
N ILE A 414 -19.20 -32.39 -25.95
CA ILE A 414 -18.53 -31.67 -24.88
C ILE A 414 -17.02 -31.80 -25.07
N GLY A 415 -16.27 -30.80 -24.68
CA GLY A 415 -14.81 -30.85 -24.76
C GLY A 415 -14.17 -29.73 -24.00
N ASP A 416 -12.87 -29.82 -23.87
CA ASP A 416 -12.03 -28.83 -23.22
C ASP A 416 -10.74 -28.65 -24.03
N VAL A 417 -10.33 -27.39 -24.26
CA VAL A 417 -9.08 -27.01 -24.92
C VAL A 417 -8.01 -26.73 -23.85
N ALA A 418 -6.88 -27.40 -23.97
CA ALA A 418 -5.75 -27.19 -23.04
C ALA A 418 -5.32 -25.72 -22.99
N GLY A 419 -5.41 -25.13 -21.79
CA GLY A 419 -5.08 -23.72 -21.51
C GLY A 419 -6.32 -22.89 -21.16
N HIS A 420 -6.08 -21.73 -20.56
CA HIS A 420 -7.11 -20.83 -20.01
C HIS A 420 -6.88 -19.38 -20.44
N ASP A 421 -6.44 -19.19 -21.67
CA ASP A 421 -6.16 -17.88 -22.26
C ASP A 421 -7.02 -17.60 -23.49
N ARG A 422 -6.85 -16.43 -24.10
CA ARG A 422 -7.56 -16.03 -25.32
C ARG A 422 -7.31 -16.99 -26.50
N THR A 423 -6.16 -17.64 -26.49
CA THR A 423 -5.77 -18.60 -27.54
C THR A 423 -6.63 -19.86 -27.40
N ALA A 424 -6.86 -20.31 -26.16
CA ALA A 424 -7.75 -21.44 -25.88
C ALA A 424 -9.20 -21.18 -26.34
N VAL A 425 -9.75 -19.98 -26.03
CA VAL A 425 -11.12 -19.60 -26.50
C VAL A 425 -11.21 -19.55 -28.02
N ALA A 426 -10.20 -19.01 -28.70
CA ALA A 426 -10.19 -18.97 -30.16
C ALA A 426 -10.12 -20.37 -30.76
N ALA A 427 -9.29 -21.25 -30.19
CA ALA A 427 -9.19 -22.64 -30.59
C ALA A 427 -10.52 -23.41 -30.31
N MET A 428 -11.13 -23.20 -29.14
CA MET A 428 -12.42 -23.75 -28.76
C MET A 428 -13.49 -23.40 -29.80
N GLY A 429 -13.63 -22.13 -30.17
CA GLY A 429 -14.58 -21.69 -31.19
C GLY A 429 -14.31 -22.32 -32.57
N GLN A 430 -13.06 -22.49 -32.96
CA GLN A 430 -12.68 -23.18 -34.20
C GLN A 430 -13.02 -24.66 -34.14
N LEU A 431 -12.62 -25.37 -33.08
CA LEU A 431 -12.88 -26.79 -32.89
C LEU A 431 -14.37 -27.12 -32.90
N ARG A 432 -15.17 -26.37 -32.15
CA ARG A 432 -16.61 -26.49 -32.09
C ARG A 432 -17.24 -26.36 -33.48
N ASN A 433 -16.88 -25.31 -34.23
CA ASN A 433 -17.42 -25.06 -35.55
C ASN A 433 -16.97 -26.12 -36.59
N LEU A 434 -15.70 -26.54 -36.54
CA LEU A 434 -15.18 -27.62 -37.38
C LEU A 434 -15.91 -28.92 -37.08
N LEU A 435 -16.08 -29.30 -35.81
CA LEU A 435 -16.74 -30.53 -35.39
C LEU A 435 -18.19 -30.53 -35.85
N ARG A 436 -18.92 -29.44 -35.63
CA ARG A 436 -20.32 -29.30 -36.10
C ARG A 436 -20.43 -29.41 -37.62
N GLY A 437 -19.56 -28.72 -38.36
CA GLY A 437 -19.53 -28.77 -39.82
C GLY A 437 -19.18 -30.18 -40.37
N ILE A 438 -18.20 -30.84 -39.77
CA ILE A 438 -17.77 -32.20 -40.12
C ILE A 438 -18.92 -33.20 -39.83
N SER A 439 -19.53 -33.14 -38.63
CA SER A 439 -20.63 -34.00 -38.23
C SER A 439 -21.79 -33.89 -39.19
N TYR A 440 -22.22 -32.67 -39.50
CA TYR A 440 -23.33 -32.42 -40.41
C TYR A 440 -23.02 -32.91 -41.84
N THR A 441 -21.81 -32.64 -42.33
CA THR A 441 -21.43 -32.91 -43.73
C THR A 441 -21.14 -34.40 -43.99
N LEU A 442 -20.39 -35.02 -43.06
CA LEU A 442 -20.00 -36.42 -43.23
C LEU A 442 -21.13 -37.39 -42.92
N ASN A 443 -21.98 -37.08 -41.99
CA ASN A 443 -23.03 -37.96 -41.47
C ASN A 443 -22.52 -39.38 -41.18
N LYS A 444 -21.42 -39.44 -40.39
CA LYS A 444 -20.68 -40.65 -40.04
C LYS A 444 -20.75 -40.90 -38.54
N PRO A 445 -20.40 -42.12 -38.08
CA PRO A 445 -20.29 -42.42 -36.66
C PRO A 445 -19.26 -41.51 -35.91
N PRO A 446 -19.40 -41.34 -34.59
CA PRO A 446 -18.59 -40.49 -33.75
C PRO A 446 -17.07 -40.64 -33.92
N ALA A 447 -16.57 -41.88 -33.99
CA ALA A 447 -15.14 -42.16 -34.17
C ALA A 447 -14.58 -41.59 -35.48
N ALA A 448 -15.36 -41.69 -36.58
CA ALA A 448 -14.97 -41.14 -37.85
C ALA A 448 -14.99 -39.60 -37.88
N ILE A 449 -15.90 -38.98 -37.11
CA ILE A 449 -16.00 -37.53 -36.98
C ILE A 449 -14.77 -37.00 -36.22
N LEU A 450 -14.41 -37.60 -35.06
CA LEU A 450 -13.23 -37.20 -34.31
C LEU A 450 -11.91 -37.41 -35.11
N THR A 451 -11.80 -38.48 -35.86
CA THR A 451 -10.66 -38.73 -36.77
C THR A 451 -10.56 -37.65 -37.86
N ALA A 452 -11.71 -37.24 -38.44
CA ALA A 452 -11.74 -36.16 -39.40
C ALA A 452 -11.39 -34.81 -38.79
N LEU A 453 -11.80 -34.57 -37.53
CA LEU A 453 -11.46 -33.37 -36.76
C LEU A 453 -9.94 -33.29 -36.48
N ASP A 454 -9.31 -34.38 -36.07
CA ASP A 454 -7.85 -34.44 -35.90
C ASP A 454 -7.12 -34.05 -37.20
N THR A 455 -7.60 -34.55 -38.33
CA THR A 455 -7.05 -34.22 -39.65
C THR A 455 -7.23 -32.73 -39.97
N ALA A 456 -8.40 -32.17 -39.67
CA ALA A 456 -8.71 -30.76 -39.89
C ALA A 456 -7.88 -29.85 -38.99
N MET A 457 -7.68 -30.23 -37.74
CA MET A 457 -6.84 -29.47 -36.78
C MET A 457 -5.40 -29.27 -37.30
N VAL A 458 -4.80 -30.31 -37.82
CA VAL A 458 -3.47 -30.22 -38.40
C VAL A 458 -3.46 -29.39 -39.69
N HIS A 459 -4.44 -29.63 -40.58
CA HIS A 459 -4.54 -28.92 -41.86
C HIS A 459 -4.72 -27.40 -41.68
N PHE A 460 -5.54 -26.99 -40.74
CA PHE A 460 -5.86 -25.59 -40.45
C PHE A 460 -4.93 -24.98 -39.38
N ALA A 461 -3.88 -25.73 -38.94
CA ALA A 461 -2.90 -25.29 -37.94
C ALA A 461 -3.58 -24.80 -36.63
N VAL A 462 -4.61 -25.50 -36.17
CA VAL A 462 -5.16 -25.27 -34.82
C VAL A 462 -4.15 -25.81 -33.83
N GLY A 463 -3.30 -24.95 -33.29
CA GLY A 463 -2.13 -25.32 -32.51
C GLY A 463 -2.41 -25.67 -31.03
N SER A 464 -3.59 -26.18 -30.72
CA SER A 464 -4.02 -26.53 -29.34
C SER A 464 -4.36 -28.00 -29.23
N LEU A 465 -4.13 -28.58 -28.05
CA LEU A 465 -4.64 -29.89 -27.68
C LEU A 465 -6.03 -29.73 -27.07
N ALA A 466 -6.89 -30.75 -27.28
CA ALA A 466 -8.20 -30.72 -26.65
C ALA A 466 -8.65 -32.13 -26.26
N THR A 467 -9.49 -32.22 -25.23
CA THR A 467 -10.31 -33.38 -24.95
C THR A 467 -11.69 -33.21 -25.55
N ALA A 468 -12.33 -34.28 -26.02
CA ALA A 468 -13.70 -34.19 -26.47
C ALA A 468 -14.44 -35.55 -26.44
N ILE A 469 -15.74 -35.47 -26.19
CA ILE A 469 -16.69 -36.54 -26.46
C ILE A 469 -17.70 -36.04 -27.51
N ILE A 470 -17.98 -36.89 -28.49
CA ILE A 470 -19.16 -36.75 -29.34
C ILE A 470 -20.04 -37.98 -29.16
N ALA A 471 -21.33 -37.76 -28.90
CA ALA A 471 -22.33 -38.79 -28.73
C ALA A 471 -23.51 -38.55 -29.68
N GLN A 472 -23.90 -39.56 -30.45
CA GLN A 472 -25.05 -39.54 -31.35
C GLN A 472 -26.15 -40.39 -30.74
N VAL A 473 -27.36 -39.82 -30.70
CA VAL A 473 -28.56 -40.51 -30.17
C VAL A 473 -29.38 -41.02 -31.33
N GLU A 474 -29.44 -42.33 -31.44
CA GLU A 474 -30.18 -43.05 -32.49
C GLU A 474 -31.46 -43.64 -31.89
N GLN A 475 -32.57 -43.54 -32.62
CA GLN A 475 -33.83 -44.19 -32.27
C GLN A 475 -34.32 -45.05 -33.45
N THR A 476 -33.93 -46.31 -33.44
CA THR A 476 -34.45 -47.25 -34.43
C THR A 476 -35.87 -47.70 -34.10
N VAL A 477 -36.58 -48.30 -35.06
CA VAL A 477 -37.91 -48.88 -34.82
C VAL A 477 -37.89 -49.95 -33.72
N VAL A 478 -36.77 -50.69 -33.62
CA VAL A 478 -36.53 -51.69 -32.58
C VAL A 478 -36.36 -51.03 -31.20
N ASP A 479 -35.65 -49.95 -31.15
CA ASP A 479 -35.40 -49.23 -29.87
C ASP A 479 -36.71 -48.62 -29.36
N LYS A 480 -37.54 -48.10 -30.20
CA LYS A 480 -38.89 -47.61 -29.83
C LYS A 480 -39.79 -48.74 -29.25
N VAL A 481 -39.75 -49.97 -29.79
CA VAL A 481 -40.48 -51.13 -29.25
C VAL A 481 -39.96 -51.50 -27.85
N PHE A 482 -38.63 -51.41 -27.60
CA PHE A 482 -38.04 -51.74 -26.32
C PHE A 482 -37.97 -50.53 -25.34
N LYS A 483 -38.63 -49.42 -25.69
CA LYS A 483 -38.65 -48.17 -24.86
C LYS A 483 -37.28 -47.75 -24.40
N ARG A 484 -36.34 -47.62 -25.35
CA ARG A 484 -34.97 -47.19 -25.10
C ARG A 484 -34.45 -46.35 -26.26
N CYS A 485 -33.41 -45.54 -25.99
CA CYS A 485 -32.59 -44.90 -27.01
C CYS A 485 -31.24 -45.60 -27.10
N ARG A 486 -30.61 -45.61 -28.25
CA ARG A 486 -29.24 -46.05 -28.42
C ARG A 486 -28.35 -44.84 -28.55
N VAL A 487 -27.33 -44.76 -27.69
CA VAL A 487 -26.31 -43.74 -27.77
C VAL A 487 -25.02 -44.36 -28.26
N ARG A 488 -24.47 -43.84 -29.33
CA ARG A 488 -23.15 -44.19 -29.86
C ARG A 488 -22.23 -43.02 -29.59
N TRP A 489 -21.06 -43.28 -28.99
CA TRP A 489 -20.10 -42.21 -28.67
C TRP A 489 -18.65 -42.62 -28.93
N SER A 490 -17.78 -41.60 -29.11
CA SER A 490 -16.34 -41.76 -29.14
C SER A 490 -15.71 -40.71 -28.25
N ASN A 491 -14.63 -41.08 -27.59
CA ASN A 491 -13.98 -40.28 -26.56
C ASN A 491 -12.50 -40.00 -26.92
N ALA A 492 -12.11 -38.75 -27.01
CA ALA A 492 -10.74 -38.31 -27.24
C ALA A 492 -10.13 -37.76 -25.93
N GLY A 493 -9.87 -38.64 -24.94
CA GLY A 493 -9.21 -38.29 -23.70
C GLY A 493 -10.04 -37.45 -22.71
N HIS A 494 -11.35 -37.39 -22.90
CA HIS A 494 -12.26 -36.63 -22.02
C HIS A 494 -12.79 -37.50 -20.88
N PRO A 495 -13.21 -36.93 -19.71
CA PRO A 495 -13.85 -37.68 -18.64
C PRO A 495 -15.01 -38.57 -19.15
N PRO A 496 -15.21 -39.82 -18.63
CA PRO A 496 -16.22 -40.74 -19.11
C PRO A 496 -17.63 -40.20 -18.83
N PRO A 497 -18.61 -40.46 -19.75
CA PRO A 497 -19.99 -40.10 -19.51
C PRO A 497 -20.56 -40.77 -18.27
N LEU A 498 -21.47 -40.10 -17.55
CA LEU A 498 -22.22 -40.67 -16.43
C LEU A 498 -23.63 -41.05 -16.96
N LEU A 499 -24.05 -42.26 -16.69
CA LEU A 499 -25.41 -42.74 -16.93
C LEU A 499 -26.16 -42.92 -15.61
N LEU A 500 -27.22 -42.15 -15.41
CA LEU A 500 -28.17 -42.33 -14.31
C LEU A 500 -29.38 -43.10 -14.78
N HIS A 501 -29.61 -44.27 -14.21
CA HIS A 501 -30.75 -45.15 -14.52
C HIS A 501 -32.06 -44.67 -13.89
N PRO A 502 -33.22 -45.13 -14.40
CA PRO A 502 -34.54 -44.74 -13.85
C PRO A 502 -34.74 -45.17 -12.40
N ASP A 503 -34.04 -46.20 -11.94
CA ASP A 503 -34.05 -46.70 -10.55
C ASP A 503 -33.15 -45.89 -9.61
N GLY A 504 -32.44 -44.88 -10.12
CA GLY A 504 -31.56 -44.01 -9.36
C GLY A 504 -30.10 -44.48 -9.27
N ALA A 505 -29.77 -45.65 -9.82
CA ALA A 505 -28.37 -46.12 -9.88
C ALA A 505 -27.58 -45.30 -10.91
N ALA A 506 -26.34 -44.93 -10.58
CA ALA A 506 -25.45 -44.17 -11.45
C ALA A 506 -24.18 -44.99 -11.78
N GLU A 507 -23.79 -44.99 -13.05
CA GLU A 507 -22.57 -45.63 -13.52
C GLU A 507 -21.79 -44.74 -14.48
N LEU A 508 -20.44 -44.86 -14.49
CA LEU A 508 -19.61 -44.25 -15.52
C LEU A 508 -19.44 -45.19 -16.69
N LEU A 509 -19.62 -44.66 -17.89
CA LEU A 509 -19.40 -45.40 -19.14
C LEU A 509 -17.91 -45.40 -19.50
N VAL A 510 -17.11 -46.10 -18.68
CA VAL A 510 -15.66 -46.16 -18.81
C VAL A 510 -15.28 -46.97 -20.06
N THR A 511 -14.29 -46.46 -20.78
CA THR A 511 -13.71 -47.09 -21.98
C THR A 511 -12.19 -47.08 -21.88
N ASP A 512 -11.52 -47.84 -22.74
CA ASP A 512 -10.09 -47.74 -22.88
C ASP A 512 -9.71 -46.28 -23.27
N PRO A 513 -8.67 -45.69 -22.62
CA PRO A 513 -8.31 -44.30 -22.89
C PRO A 513 -7.77 -44.12 -24.30
N GLU A 514 -8.29 -43.13 -25.01
CA GLU A 514 -7.80 -42.69 -26.31
C GLU A 514 -7.00 -41.37 -26.22
N LEU A 515 -6.19 -41.09 -27.22
CA LEU A 515 -5.39 -39.86 -27.26
C LEU A 515 -6.28 -38.62 -27.42
N LEU A 516 -5.83 -37.53 -26.82
CA LEU A 516 -6.37 -36.19 -27.01
C LEU A 516 -6.40 -35.78 -28.49
N LEU A 517 -7.29 -34.89 -28.85
CA LEU A 517 -7.30 -34.25 -30.16
C LEU A 517 -6.05 -33.39 -30.37
N GLY A 518 -5.51 -33.39 -31.58
CA GLY A 518 -4.35 -32.60 -31.96
C GLY A 518 -2.99 -33.23 -31.63
N VAL A 519 -2.93 -34.40 -30.96
CA VAL A 519 -1.67 -35.11 -30.67
C VAL A 519 -1.12 -35.79 -31.90
N CYS A 520 -1.97 -36.50 -32.66
CA CYS A 520 -1.55 -37.31 -33.80
C CYS A 520 -2.67 -37.49 -34.79
N THR A 521 -2.36 -37.34 -36.08
CA THR A 521 -3.28 -37.68 -37.16
C THR A 521 -3.24 -39.16 -37.46
N GLY A 522 -4.38 -39.73 -37.87
CA GLY A 522 -4.48 -41.14 -38.28
C GLY A 522 -4.61 -42.12 -37.11
N GLN A 523 -4.82 -41.65 -35.90
CA GLN A 523 -5.18 -42.49 -34.75
C GLN A 523 -6.54 -43.16 -35.04
N ALA A 524 -6.59 -44.48 -34.90
CA ALA A 524 -7.85 -45.21 -34.95
C ALA A 524 -8.65 -44.92 -33.68
N ARG A 525 -9.84 -44.39 -33.83
CA ARG A 525 -10.79 -44.14 -32.74
C ARG A 525 -11.89 -45.17 -32.76
N VAL A 526 -12.49 -45.42 -31.61
CA VAL A 526 -13.49 -46.48 -31.42
C VAL A 526 -14.87 -45.88 -31.11
N ASP A 527 -15.92 -46.48 -31.75
CA ASP A 527 -17.29 -46.21 -31.39
C ASP A 527 -17.76 -47.15 -30.27
N HIS A 528 -18.26 -46.60 -29.20
CA HIS A 528 -18.90 -47.32 -28.11
C HIS A 528 -20.42 -47.16 -28.20
N VAL A 529 -21.17 -48.11 -27.63
CA VAL A 529 -22.62 -48.11 -27.67
C VAL A 529 -23.19 -48.39 -26.29
N ALA A 530 -24.12 -47.56 -25.83
CA ALA A 530 -24.96 -47.81 -24.66
C ALA A 530 -26.45 -47.73 -25.04
N HIS A 531 -27.26 -48.37 -24.23
CA HIS A 531 -28.72 -48.30 -24.36
C HIS A 531 -29.27 -47.55 -23.15
N LEU A 532 -29.99 -46.46 -23.42
CA LEU A 532 -30.64 -45.63 -22.42
C LEU A 532 -32.10 -46.03 -22.29
N PRO A 533 -32.53 -46.73 -21.22
CA PRO A 533 -33.96 -46.92 -20.93
C PRO A 533 -34.69 -45.58 -20.80
N VAL A 534 -35.97 -45.56 -21.09
CA VAL A 534 -36.83 -44.39 -20.86
C VAL A 534 -36.72 -43.97 -19.37
N GLY A 535 -36.53 -42.68 -19.12
CA GLY A 535 -36.32 -42.12 -17.80
C GLY A 535 -34.85 -42.04 -17.37
N SER A 536 -33.91 -42.63 -18.15
CA SER A 536 -32.48 -42.49 -17.89
C SER A 536 -31.98 -41.07 -18.22
N THR A 537 -30.94 -40.62 -17.51
CA THR A 537 -30.25 -39.38 -17.82
C THR A 537 -28.76 -39.66 -18.12
N LEU A 538 -28.30 -39.25 -19.31
CA LEU A 538 -26.88 -39.24 -19.67
C LEU A 538 -26.31 -37.88 -19.35
N VAL A 539 -25.18 -37.85 -18.64
CA VAL A 539 -24.49 -36.60 -18.28
C VAL A 539 -23.07 -36.62 -18.85
N LEU A 540 -22.77 -35.61 -19.66
CA LEU A 540 -21.44 -35.27 -20.13
C LEU A 540 -20.96 -34.05 -19.34
N TYR A 541 -19.70 -34.00 -18.93
CA TYR A 541 -19.18 -32.95 -18.07
C TYR A 541 -17.68 -32.78 -18.27
N THR A 542 -17.17 -31.58 -18.04
CA THR A 542 -15.73 -31.28 -18.07
C THR A 542 -15.10 -31.56 -16.70
N ASP A 543 -13.79 -31.62 -16.68
CA ASP A 543 -13.00 -31.99 -15.48
C ASP A 543 -13.17 -31.01 -14.32
N GLY A 544 -13.43 -29.71 -14.58
CA GLY A 544 -13.74 -28.73 -13.54
C GLY A 544 -14.92 -29.12 -12.63
N LEU A 545 -15.82 -30.06 -13.07
CA LEU A 545 -16.87 -30.59 -12.18
C LEU A 545 -16.32 -31.56 -11.14
N ILE A 546 -15.25 -32.27 -11.44
CA ILE A 546 -14.75 -33.40 -10.65
C ILE A 546 -13.37 -33.15 -10.05
N GLU A 547 -12.55 -32.35 -10.69
CA GLU A 547 -11.19 -32.05 -10.25
C GLU A 547 -11.17 -31.09 -9.06
N ARG A 548 -10.33 -31.38 -8.08
CA ARG A 548 -10.05 -30.51 -6.92
C ARG A 548 -8.59 -30.56 -6.57
N ARG A 549 -8.05 -29.42 -6.14
CA ARG A 549 -6.64 -29.35 -5.69
C ARG A 549 -6.34 -30.32 -4.57
N GLY A 550 -5.41 -31.22 -4.84
CA GLY A 550 -4.92 -32.20 -3.83
C GLY A 550 -5.75 -33.48 -3.72
N GLU A 551 -6.80 -33.65 -4.51
CA GLU A 551 -7.55 -34.90 -4.66
C GLU A 551 -7.13 -35.64 -5.94
N ASN A 552 -7.33 -36.94 -6.01
CA ASN A 552 -7.19 -37.69 -7.25
C ASN A 552 -8.52 -37.73 -8.03
N LEU A 553 -8.45 -38.01 -9.34
CA LEU A 553 -9.64 -38.06 -10.19
C LEU A 553 -10.63 -39.15 -9.78
N ASP A 554 -10.16 -40.28 -9.21
CA ASP A 554 -11.02 -41.36 -8.75
C ASP A 554 -11.94 -40.92 -7.60
N ASP A 555 -11.43 -40.06 -6.69
CA ASP A 555 -12.25 -39.48 -5.63
C ASP A 555 -13.31 -38.52 -6.20
N GLY A 556 -12.95 -37.77 -7.23
CA GLY A 556 -13.87 -36.91 -7.99
C GLY A 556 -15.00 -37.73 -8.68
N PHE A 557 -14.67 -38.84 -9.33
CA PHE A 557 -15.64 -39.74 -9.93
C PHE A 557 -16.56 -40.39 -8.89
N ALA A 558 -16.04 -40.87 -7.79
CA ALA A 558 -16.83 -41.43 -6.69
C ALA A 558 -17.81 -40.40 -6.10
N ARG A 559 -17.35 -39.17 -5.94
CA ARG A 559 -18.20 -38.06 -5.50
C ARG A 559 -19.33 -37.76 -6.50
N LEU A 560 -19.03 -37.72 -7.81
CA LEU A 560 -20.00 -37.49 -8.85
C LEU A 560 -21.10 -38.58 -8.89
N ILE A 561 -20.71 -39.84 -8.80
CA ILE A 561 -21.66 -40.98 -8.72
C ILE A 561 -22.57 -40.80 -7.50
N SER A 562 -22.00 -40.63 -6.31
CA SER A 562 -22.77 -40.49 -5.07
C SER A 562 -23.68 -39.26 -5.09
N ALA A 563 -23.21 -38.14 -5.63
CA ALA A 563 -24.02 -36.93 -5.79
C ALA A 563 -25.22 -37.18 -6.69
N SER A 564 -24.99 -37.82 -7.84
CA SER A 564 -26.04 -38.10 -8.84
C SER A 564 -27.13 -39.01 -8.30
N GLU A 565 -26.78 -40.07 -7.55
CA GLU A 565 -27.72 -41.01 -6.93
C GLU A 565 -28.59 -40.35 -5.84
N THR A 566 -28.09 -39.27 -5.22
CA THR A 566 -28.80 -38.58 -4.15
C THR A 566 -29.60 -37.36 -4.60
N VAL A 567 -29.40 -36.88 -5.81
CA VAL A 567 -30.18 -35.77 -6.40
C VAL A 567 -31.47 -36.29 -6.98
N ILE A 568 -32.58 -36.16 -6.25
CA ILE A 568 -33.91 -36.53 -6.71
C ILE A 568 -34.58 -35.24 -7.23
N GLN A 569 -34.72 -35.15 -8.57
CA GLN A 569 -35.41 -34.06 -9.23
C GLN A 569 -36.22 -34.62 -10.41
N ASP A 570 -37.49 -34.26 -10.46
CA ASP A 570 -38.36 -34.65 -11.60
C ASP A 570 -38.00 -33.86 -12.87
N ASP A 571 -37.48 -32.66 -12.70
CA ASP A 571 -37.06 -31.76 -13.76
C ASP A 571 -35.54 -31.89 -14.05
N LEU A 572 -35.17 -31.96 -15.34
CA LEU A 572 -33.77 -32.11 -15.77
C LEU A 572 -32.95 -30.85 -15.50
N GLU A 573 -33.55 -29.67 -15.60
CA GLU A 573 -32.88 -28.40 -15.32
C GLU A 573 -32.54 -28.32 -13.83
N GLY A 574 -33.52 -28.62 -12.95
CA GLY A 574 -33.31 -28.69 -11.51
C GLY A 574 -32.29 -29.77 -11.10
N PHE A 575 -32.25 -30.91 -11.82
CA PHE A 575 -31.23 -31.94 -11.62
C PHE A 575 -29.80 -31.39 -11.88
N CYS A 576 -29.60 -30.68 -13.00
CA CYS A 576 -28.30 -30.09 -13.33
C CYS A 576 -27.86 -29.07 -12.29
N ASP A 577 -28.75 -28.20 -11.85
CA ASP A 577 -28.45 -27.20 -10.81
C ASP A 577 -28.09 -27.82 -9.46
N ALA A 578 -28.87 -28.81 -9.05
CA ALA A 578 -28.63 -29.53 -7.80
C ALA A 578 -27.32 -30.35 -7.83
N LEU A 579 -27.02 -30.97 -8.98
CA LEU A 579 -25.78 -31.73 -9.16
C LEU A 579 -24.54 -30.82 -9.02
N ILE A 580 -24.51 -29.71 -9.77
CA ILE A 580 -23.41 -28.73 -9.68
C ILE A 580 -23.29 -28.18 -8.26
N SER A 581 -24.41 -27.83 -7.63
CA SER A 581 -24.38 -27.30 -6.24
C SER A 581 -23.81 -28.31 -5.24
N ARG A 582 -24.10 -29.59 -5.44
CA ARG A 582 -23.67 -30.67 -4.56
C ARG A 582 -22.22 -31.07 -4.77
N MET A 583 -21.75 -31.01 -6.01
CA MET A 583 -20.35 -31.21 -6.34
C MET A 583 -19.47 -30.13 -5.70
N GLY A 584 -20.03 -28.91 -5.50
CA GLY A 584 -19.30 -27.75 -5.01
C GLY A 584 -18.45 -27.14 -6.13
N ASP A 585 -18.04 -25.91 -5.91
CA ASP A 585 -17.24 -25.15 -6.86
C ASP A 585 -16.05 -24.55 -6.12
N ASP A 586 -14.85 -25.01 -6.43
CA ASP A 586 -13.62 -24.43 -5.89
C ASP A 586 -13.19 -23.19 -6.70
N GLY A 587 -13.89 -22.92 -7.83
CA GLY A 587 -13.68 -21.75 -8.68
C GLY A 587 -12.35 -21.74 -9.45
N ASP A 588 -11.66 -22.87 -9.50
CA ASP A 588 -10.33 -22.99 -10.10
C ASP A 588 -10.37 -23.24 -11.60
N ASP A 589 -11.43 -23.87 -12.13
CA ASP A 589 -11.61 -24.16 -13.54
C ASP A 589 -13.06 -23.96 -14.00
N ASP A 590 -13.26 -23.91 -15.32
CA ASP A 590 -14.58 -23.83 -15.93
C ASP A 590 -15.35 -25.14 -15.73
N ILE A 591 -16.65 -25.04 -15.63
CA ILE A 591 -17.54 -26.21 -15.58
C ILE A 591 -18.50 -26.14 -16.73
N ALA A 592 -18.42 -27.10 -17.65
CA ALA A 592 -19.45 -27.36 -18.60
C ALA A 592 -20.17 -28.68 -18.27
N LEU A 593 -21.48 -28.68 -18.30
CA LEU A 593 -22.33 -29.84 -18.09
C LEU A 593 -23.42 -29.90 -19.16
N LEU A 594 -23.57 -31.05 -19.82
CA LEU A 594 -24.61 -31.32 -20.76
C LEU A 594 -25.33 -32.60 -20.35
N ALA A 595 -26.63 -32.52 -20.09
CA ALA A 595 -27.45 -33.64 -19.69
C ALA A 595 -28.52 -33.93 -20.75
N LEU A 596 -28.72 -35.21 -21.00
CA LEU A 596 -29.80 -35.71 -21.90
C LEU A 596 -30.70 -36.65 -21.12
N ARG A 597 -32.01 -36.42 -21.12
CA ARG A 597 -33.02 -37.34 -20.56
C ARG A 597 -33.89 -37.91 -21.68
N ALA A 598 -34.04 -39.24 -21.69
CA ALA A 598 -34.87 -39.92 -22.64
C ALA A 598 -36.30 -40.08 -22.11
N HIS A 599 -37.29 -39.59 -22.84
CA HIS A 599 -38.72 -39.72 -22.53
C HIS A 599 -39.38 -40.82 -23.35
N ASP A 600 -40.55 -41.31 -22.88
CA ASP A 600 -41.32 -42.37 -23.58
C ASP A 600 -41.91 -41.85 -24.91
N PRO A 601 -41.47 -42.38 -26.06
CA PRO A 601 -41.97 -41.94 -27.33
C PRO A 601 -43.49 -42.31 -27.58
N GLY A 602 -44.08 -43.12 -26.72
CA GLY A 602 -45.49 -43.42 -26.72
C GLY A 602 -46.36 -42.47 -25.89
N GLN A 603 -45.76 -41.47 -25.24
CA GLN A 603 -46.49 -40.51 -24.45
C GLN A 603 -46.21 -39.07 -24.93
N PRO A 604 -47.13 -38.12 -24.68
CA PRO A 604 -46.83 -36.70 -24.95
C PRO A 604 -45.56 -36.26 -24.22
N ARG A 605 -44.83 -35.33 -24.85
CA ARG A 605 -43.67 -34.69 -24.22
C ARG A 605 -44.06 -34.08 -22.86
N PRO A 606 -43.36 -34.36 -21.78
CA PRO A 606 -43.73 -33.83 -20.48
C PRO A 606 -43.58 -32.28 -20.44
N PRO A 607 -44.48 -31.58 -19.73
CA PRO A 607 -44.47 -30.10 -19.65
C PRO A 607 -43.15 -29.52 -19.17
N GLU A 608 -42.48 -30.20 -18.25
CA GLU A 608 -41.16 -29.81 -17.68
C GLU A 608 -40.04 -29.85 -18.72
N ALA A 609 -40.19 -30.63 -19.77
CA ALA A 609 -39.24 -30.68 -20.87
C ALA A 609 -39.34 -29.46 -21.83
N GLY A 610 -40.31 -28.57 -21.61
CA GLY A 610 -40.52 -27.40 -22.45
C GLY A 610 -40.93 -27.72 -23.90
N PRO A 611 -41.02 -26.72 -24.78
CA PRO A 611 -41.42 -26.93 -26.17
C PRO A 611 -40.30 -27.60 -26.96
N GLU A 612 -40.71 -28.34 -27.98
CA GLU A 612 -39.78 -28.91 -28.98
C GLU A 612 -39.02 -27.77 -29.70
N ARG A 613 -37.70 -27.91 -29.83
CA ARG A 613 -36.79 -26.98 -30.53
C ARG A 613 -35.90 -27.79 -31.47
N LEU A 614 -36.10 -27.64 -32.76
CA LEU A 614 -35.31 -28.35 -33.76
C LEU A 614 -34.22 -27.49 -34.41
N ARG A 615 -34.14 -26.22 -34.01
CA ARG A 615 -33.14 -25.24 -34.51
C ARG A 615 -32.72 -24.29 -33.42
#